data_859c75a51d772c3f134550a42b6e5553
#
_entry.id   859c75a51d772c3f134550a42b6e5553
#
_cell.length_a   1.000
_cell.length_b   1.000
_cell.length_c   1.000
_cell.angle_alpha   90.00
_cell.angle_beta   90.00
_cell.angle_gamma   90.00
#
_symmetry.space_group_name_H-M   'P 1'
#
loop_
_entity.id
_entity.type
_entity.pdbx_description
1 polymer ?
#
loop_
_entity_poly.entity_id
_entity_poly.type
_entity_poly.pdbx_seq_one_letter_code
_entity_poly.pdbx_strand_id
1 'polypeptide(L)'
;MHDAEKKRHADFVEVGRKKVQNLSAQNKVLKAEIDSLNTEIKKLAAARSKTNGSIKFFEGKKAKYADSLATVIDSLVPFFEADFPYRTDEAVKSIQEIASMLHKGLIETDDALNRTMEVFYDRIRLGYTTEVWKGFLQVDARNVAGTYLRYGAVTSVFVGNDGNDVLFLTRTDDGGYAWKNVSEDLAMRTVLKDVMKVAEGKTAPRLVTIPVSIPKEAR
;
A
#
# COMPACT_ATOMS: atom_id res chain seq x y z
N MET A 1 98.25 6.21 24.35
CA MET A 1 97.30 6.25 23.19
C MET A 1 96.47 4.94 23.10
N HIS A 2 97.08 3.77 23.26
CA HIS A 2 96.41 2.47 23.05
C HIS A 2 95.26 2.15 24.02
N ASP A 3 95.30 2.63 25.23
CA ASP A 3 94.29 2.33 26.26
C ASP A 3 93.01 3.22 26.06
N ALA A 4 93.18 4.43 25.55
CA ALA A 4 91.99 5.30 25.22
C ALA A 4 91.24 4.79 24.00
N GLU A 5 91.90 4.18 23.03
CA GLU A 5 91.29 3.53 21.88
C GLU A 5 90.57 2.25 22.25
N LYS A 6 91.11 1.43 23.07
CA LYS A 6 90.47 0.22 23.62
C LYS A 6 89.17 0.56 24.40
N LYS A 7 89.26 1.63 25.20
CA LYS A 7 88.06 2.07 25.96
C LYS A 7 86.92 2.60 24.98
N ARG A 8 87.26 3.40 24.01
CA ARG A 8 86.29 3.85 22.99
C ARG A 8 85.67 2.67 22.23
N HIS A 9 86.48 1.70 21.81
CA HIS A 9 86.00 0.48 21.17
C HIS A 9 85.10 -0.33 22.08
N ALA A 10 85.44 -0.53 23.37
CA ALA A 10 84.59 -1.21 24.33
C ALA A 10 83.25 -0.48 24.54
N ASP A 11 83.27 0.85 24.70
CA ASP A 11 82.07 1.69 24.82
C ASP A 11 81.19 1.59 23.57
N PHE A 12 81.81 1.62 22.37
CA PHE A 12 81.05 1.46 21.11
C PHE A 12 80.36 0.09 20.99
N VAL A 13 81.08 -0.98 21.36
CA VAL A 13 80.57 -2.34 21.36
C VAL A 13 79.42 -2.47 22.37
N GLU A 14 79.50 -1.85 23.53
CA GLU A 14 78.46 -1.91 24.57
C GLU A 14 77.20 -1.14 24.11
N VAL A 15 77.34 0.07 23.52
CA VAL A 15 76.23 0.83 22.96
C VAL A 15 75.58 0.03 21.84
N GLY A 16 76.38 -0.56 20.94
CA GLY A 16 75.86 -1.40 19.85
C GLY A 16 75.07 -2.60 20.40
N ARG A 17 75.61 -3.29 21.45
CA ARG A 17 74.92 -4.39 22.06
C ARG A 17 73.57 -4.01 22.70
N LYS A 18 73.52 -2.87 23.40
CA LYS A 18 72.29 -2.35 24.01
C LYS A 18 71.28 -2.02 22.93
N LYS A 19 71.70 -1.41 21.81
CA LYS A 19 70.83 -1.07 20.66
C LYS A 19 70.24 -2.35 20.02
N VAL A 20 71.05 -3.40 19.83
CA VAL A 20 70.59 -4.69 19.28
C VAL A 20 69.59 -5.36 20.23
N GLN A 21 69.81 -5.33 21.51
CA GLN A 21 68.91 -5.88 22.52
C GLN A 21 67.57 -5.13 22.53
N ASN A 22 67.60 -3.79 22.45
CA ASN A 22 66.38 -2.96 22.39
C ASN A 22 65.58 -3.23 21.11
N LEU A 23 66.26 -3.27 19.96
CA LEU A 23 65.62 -3.62 18.68
C LEU A 23 65.01 -5.01 18.67
N SER A 24 65.73 -5.99 19.29
CA SER A 24 65.23 -7.37 19.44
C SER A 24 63.97 -7.42 20.31
N ALA A 25 63.92 -6.66 21.41
CA ALA A 25 62.75 -6.56 22.28
C ALA A 25 61.58 -5.89 21.56
N GLN A 26 61.83 -4.78 20.84
CA GLN A 26 60.81 -4.11 20.02
C GLN A 26 60.24 -5.03 18.93
N ASN A 27 61.12 -5.76 18.22
CA ASN A 27 60.67 -6.74 17.21
C ASN A 27 59.80 -7.86 17.81
N LYS A 28 60.08 -8.30 19.02
CA LYS A 28 59.26 -9.33 19.70
C LYS A 28 57.86 -8.77 20.02
N VAL A 29 57.77 -7.53 20.51
CA VAL A 29 56.51 -6.86 20.80
C VAL A 29 55.71 -6.65 19.51
N LEU A 30 56.34 -6.09 18.46
CA LEU A 30 55.68 -5.88 17.16
C LEU A 30 55.17 -7.19 16.54
N LYS A 31 55.93 -8.29 16.64
CA LYS A 31 55.45 -9.60 16.17
C LYS A 31 54.21 -10.03 16.91
N ALA A 32 54.19 -9.92 18.25
CA ALA A 32 53.03 -10.29 19.06
C ALA A 32 51.79 -9.42 18.72
N GLU A 33 51.98 -8.12 18.44
CA GLU A 33 50.96 -7.22 18.01
C GLU A 33 50.39 -7.59 16.61
N ILE A 34 51.28 -7.90 15.66
CA ILE A 34 50.89 -8.38 14.32
C ILE A 34 50.06 -9.67 14.42
N ASP A 35 50.46 -10.62 15.26
CA ASP A 35 49.75 -11.89 15.45
C ASP A 35 48.36 -11.65 16.09
N SER A 36 48.27 -10.72 17.04
CA SER A 36 46.99 -10.29 17.64
C SER A 36 46.09 -9.64 16.63
N LEU A 37 46.60 -8.67 15.86
CA LEU A 37 45.83 -7.98 14.81
C LEU A 37 45.37 -8.94 13.71
N ASN A 38 46.23 -9.87 13.28
CA ASN A 38 45.84 -10.90 12.31
C ASN A 38 44.71 -11.78 12.83
N THR A 39 44.71 -12.10 14.12
CA THR A 39 43.63 -12.87 14.76
C THR A 39 42.34 -12.09 14.78
N GLU A 40 42.39 -10.79 15.08
CA GLU A 40 41.22 -9.90 15.06
C GLU A 40 40.67 -9.71 13.66
N ILE A 41 41.52 -9.50 12.66
CA ILE A 41 41.15 -9.43 11.24
C ILE A 41 40.36 -10.69 10.82
N LYS A 42 40.86 -11.88 11.19
CA LYS A 42 40.17 -13.14 10.88
C LYS A 42 38.78 -13.21 11.55
N LYS A 43 38.68 -12.80 12.83
CA LYS A 43 37.37 -12.74 13.52
C LYS A 43 36.41 -11.78 12.87
N LEU A 44 36.88 -10.58 12.53
CA LEU A 44 36.06 -9.56 11.84
C LEU A 44 35.63 -10.00 10.45
N ALA A 45 36.51 -10.64 9.67
CA ALA A 45 36.19 -11.20 8.37
C ALA A 45 35.10 -12.28 8.47
N ALA A 46 35.18 -13.17 9.46
CA ALA A 46 34.18 -14.19 9.72
C ALA A 46 32.82 -13.56 10.13
N ALA A 47 32.84 -12.57 11.02
CA ALA A 47 31.65 -11.85 11.44
C ALA A 47 30.99 -11.13 10.28
N ARG A 48 31.77 -10.43 9.45
CA ARG A 48 31.31 -9.77 8.22
C ARG A 48 30.64 -10.74 7.25
N SER A 49 31.29 -11.90 7.03
CA SER A 49 30.73 -12.96 6.16
C SER A 49 29.38 -13.46 6.67
N LYS A 50 29.26 -13.71 7.97
CA LYS A 50 28.01 -14.12 8.61
C LYS A 50 26.92 -13.06 8.48
N THR A 51 27.24 -11.80 8.76
CA THR A 51 26.30 -10.68 8.64
C THR A 51 25.83 -10.50 7.21
N ASN A 52 26.74 -10.54 6.23
CA ASN A 52 26.38 -10.46 4.81
C ASN A 52 25.46 -11.63 4.38
N GLY A 53 25.71 -12.84 4.88
CA GLY A 53 24.84 -13.98 4.65
C GLY A 53 23.42 -13.77 5.21
N SER A 54 23.33 -13.21 6.43
CA SER A 54 22.06 -12.86 7.05
C SER A 54 21.32 -11.76 6.26
N ILE A 55 22.01 -10.72 5.83
CA ILE A 55 21.43 -9.65 5.01
C ILE A 55 20.81 -10.24 3.73
N LYS A 56 21.57 -11.01 2.95
CA LYS A 56 21.07 -11.65 1.72
C LYS A 56 19.87 -12.56 1.97
N PHE A 57 19.85 -13.27 3.08
CA PHE A 57 18.73 -14.13 3.46
C PHE A 57 17.46 -13.29 3.74
N PHE A 58 17.59 -12.20 4.50
CA PHE A 58 16.46 -11.32 4.80
C PHE A 58 15.98 -10.55 3.58
N GLU A 59 16.87 -10.07 2.72
CA GLU A 59 16.53 -9.43 1.44
C GLU A 59 15.74 -10.39 0.53
N GLY A 60 16.18 -11.64 0.43
CA GLY A 60 15.47 -12.66 -0.34
C GLY A 60 14.08 -13.00 0.24
N LYS A 61 13.93 -13.00 1.57
CA LYS A 61 12.62 -13.14 2.21
C LYS A 61 11.73 -11.94 1.96
N LYS A 62 12.26 -10.72 2.12
CA LYS A 62 11.52 -9.48 1.88
C LYS A 62 10.96 -9.44 0.46
N ALA A 63 11.77 -9.79 -0.55
CA ALA A 63 11.31 -9.86 -1.93
C ALA A 63 10.15 -10.85 -2.13
N LYS A 64 10.25 -12.05 -1.53
CA LYS A 64 9.18 -13.06 -1.60
C LYS A 64 7.89 -12.59 -0.91
N TYR A 65 8.00 -11.89 0.23
CA TYR A 65 6.83 -11.34 0.90
C TYR A 65 6.17 -10.24 0.08
N ALA A 66 6.96 -9.35 -0.53
CA ALA A 66 6.45 -8.31 -1.42
C ALA A 66 5.68 -8.92 -2.61
N ASP A 67 6.24 -9.93 -3.26
CA ASP A 67 5.63 -10.64 -4.39
C ASP A 67 4.32 -11.34 -3.98
N SER A 68 4.33 -12.03 -2.85
CA SER A 68 3.14 -12.68 -2.31
C SER A 68 2.05 -11.68 -1.96
N LEU A 69 2.41 -10.56 -1.32
CA LEU A 69 1.45 -9.51 -0.96
C LEU A 69 0.88 -8.84 -2.22
N ALA A 70 1.71 -8.54 -3.21
CA ALA A 70 1.23 -7.96 -4.47
C ALA A 70 0.22 -8.89 -5.16
N THR A 71 0.48 -10.20 -5.18
CA THR A 71 -0.46 -11.20 -5.72
C THR A 71 -1.79 -11.20 -4.94
N VAL A 72 -1.75 -11.07 -3.61
CA VAL A 72 -2.96 -10.96 -2.78
C VAL A 72 -3.71 -9.67 -3.12
N ILE A 73 -3.01 -8.54 -3.22
CA ILE A 73 -3.62 -7.25 -3.58
C ILE A 73 -4.28 -7.33 -4.96
N ASP A 74 -3.62 -7.91 -5.96
CA ASP A 74 -4.20 -8.11 -7.30
C ASP A 74 -5.47 -8.98 -7.24
N SER A 75 -5.52 -9.97 -6.37
CA SER A 75 -6.70 -10.83 -6.19
C SER A 75 -7.93 -10.11 -5.62
N LEU A 76 -7.77 -8.88 -5.11
CA LEU A 76 -8.87 -8.05 -4.63
C LEU A 76 -9.61 -7.34 -5.77
N VAL A 77 -9.04 -7.25 -6.97
CA VAL A 77 -9.66 -6.56 -8.11
C VAL A 77 -11.07 -7.06 -8.40
N PRO A 78 -11.35 -8.38 -8.55
CA PRO A 78 -12.70 -8.87 -8.77
C PRO A 78 -13.68 -8.54 -7.65
N PHE A 79 -13.18 -8.45 -6.41
CA PHE A 79 -14.00 -8.04 -5.27
C PHE A 79 -14.48 -6.58 -5.42
N PHE A 80 -13.58 -5.67 -5.82
CA PHE A 80 -13.96 -4.28 -6.06
C PHE A 80 -14.82 -4.11 -7.31
N GLU A 81 -14.62 -4.88 -8.37
CA GLU A 81 -15.44 -4.87 -9.58
C GLU A 81 -16.89 -5.29 -9.30
N ALA A 82 -17.10 -6.22 -8.36
CA ALA A 82 -18.43 -6.69 -7.96
C ALA A 82 -19.12 -5.78 -6.92
N ASP A 83 -18.44 -4.75 -6.42
CA ASP A 83 -18.97 -3.83 -5.42
C ASP A 83 -19.98 -2.84 -6.04
N PHE A 84 -20.63 -2.05 -5.18
CA PHE A 84 -21.58 -1.02 -5.60
C PHE A 84 -20.99 -0.07 -6.66
N PRO A 85 -21.62 0.09 -7.84
CA PRO A 85 -21.02 0.73 -9.01
C PRO A 85 -20.98 2.26 -8.91
N TYR A 86 -20.28 2.76 -7.92
CA TYR A 86 -19.97 4.17 -7.75
C TYR A 86 -18.48 4.34 -7.49
N ARG A 87 -17.79 5.02 -8.41
CA ARG A 87 -16.33 5.21 -8.38
C ARG A 87 -15.54 3.90 -8.24
N THR A 88 -16.10 2.82 -8.77
CA THR A 88 -15.51 1.48 -8.72
C THR A 88 -14.22 1.43 -9.52
N ASP A 89 -14.21 2.05 -10.70
CA ASP A 89 -13.02 2.11 -11.56
C ASP A 89 -11.83 2.79 -10.87
N GLU A 90 -12.09 3.81 -10.04
CA GLU A 90 -11.04 4.49 -9.25
C GLU A 90 -10.46 3.55 -8.21
N ALA A 91 -11.29 2.77 -7.51
CA ALA A 91 -10.84 1.80 -6.51
C ALA A 91 -10.03 0.67 -7.16
N VAL A 92 -10.53 0.09 -8.25
CA VAL A 92 -9.83 -0.95 -9.02
C VAL A 92 -8.48 -0.44 -9.52
N LYS A 93 -8.45 0.75 -10.11
CA LYS A 93 -7.21 1.37 -10.58
C LYS A 93 -6.20 1.58 -9.44
N SER A 94 -6.66 2.06 -8.29
CA SER A 94 -5.80 2.26 -7.11
C SER A 94 -5.20 0.95 -6.63
N ILE A 95 -5.98 -0.13 -6.56
CA ILE A 95 -5.51 -1.47 -6.17
C ILE A 95 -4.46 -1.99 -7.15
N GLN A 96 -4.71 -1.89 -8.46
CA GLN A 96 -3.76 -2.30 -9.50
C GLN A 96 -2.46 -1.48 -9.46
N GLU A 97 -2.54 -0.17 -9.22
CA GLU A 97 -1.37 0.70 -9.08
C GLU A 97 -0.54 0.32 -7.85
N ILE A 98 -1.17 0.04 -6.70
CA ILE A 98 -0.48 -0.39 -5.47
C ILE A 98 0.25 -1.71 -5.72
N ALA A 99 -0.39 -2.72 -6.30
CA ALA A 99 0.22 -4.00 -6.63
C ALA A 99 1.40 -3.82 -7.60
N SER A 100 1.22 -3.03 -8.66
CA SER A 100 2.28 -2.72 -9.63
C SER A 100 3.49 -2.02 -8.99
N MET A 101 3.26 -1.04 -8.10
CA MET A 101 4.34 -0.35 -7.40
C MET A 101 5.09 -1.29 -6.47
N LEU A 102 4.38 -2.18 -5.78
CA LEU A 102 5.00 -3.17 -4.89
C LEU A 102 5.84 -4.19 -5.68
N HIS A 103 5.33 -4.72 -6.79
CA HIS A 103 6.08 -5.62 -7.69
C HIS A 103 7.36 -4.97 -8.24
N LYS A 104 7.31 -3.68 -8.53
CA LYS A 104 8.47 -2.92 -9.01
C LYS A 104 9.44 -2.50 -7.89
N GLY A 105 9.12 -2.78 -6.63
CA GLY A 105 9.90 -2.37 -5.47
C GLY A 105 9.93 -0.84 -5.26
N LEU A 106 8.91 -0.12 -5.75
CA LEU A 106 8.79 1.33 -5.62
C LEU A 106 8.19 1.75 -4.27
N ILE A 107 7.51 0.83 -3.60
CA ILE A 107 6.96 1.00 -2.26
C ILE A 107 7.29 -0.21 -1.39
N GLU A 108 7.34 0.01 -0.08
CA GLU A 108 7.54 -1.05 0.90
C GLU A 108 6.23 -1.82 1.17
N THR A 109 6.34 -3.04 1.71
CA THR A 109 5.18 -3.89 2.03
C THR A 109 4.20 -3.22 2.98
N ASP A 110 4.69 -2.53 3.99
CA ASP A 110 3.86 -1.84 4.99
C ASP A 110 3.10 -0.66 4.36
N ASP A 111 3.74 0.09 3.46
CA ASP A 111 3.11 1.18 2.72
C ASP A 111 2.03 0.65 1.76
N ALA A 112 2.31 -0.45 1.04
CA ALA A 112 1.33 -1.10 0.18
C ALA A 112 0.11 -1.57 0.96
N LEU A 113 0.31 -2.19 2.15
CA LEU A 113 -0.79 -2.64 3.01
C LEU A 113 -1.64 -1.46 3.49
N ASN A 114 -1.01 -0.39 3.98
CA ASN A 114 -1.70 0.81 4.46
C ASN A 114 -2.55 1.44 3.35
N ARG A 115 -1.99 1.62 2.15
CA ARG A 115 -2.72 2.17 0.99
C ARG A 115 -3.89 1.28 0.59
N THR A 116 -3.70 -0.04 0.61
CA THR A 116 -4.80 -0.99 0.34
C THR A 116 -5.91 -0.84 1.36
N MET A 117 -5.58 -0.72 2.65
CA MET A 117 -6.56 -0.48 3.71
C MET A 117 -7.28 0.86 3.55
N GLU A 118 -6.60 1.91 3.09
CA GLU A 118 -7.23 3.20 2.78
C GLU A 118 -8.31 3.06 1.69
N VAL A 119 -8.05 2.29 0.62
CA VAL A 119 -9.06 2.01 -0.40
C VAL A 119 -10.29 1.32 0.20
N PHE A 120 -10.09 0.34 1.09
CA PHE A 120 -11.20 -0.30 1.80
C PHE A 120 -11.97 0.69 2.70
N TYR A 121 -11.28 1.52 3.46
CA TYR A 121 -11.92 2.52 4.32
C TYR A 121 -12.72 3.53 3.51
N ASP A 122 -12.23 3.95 2.34
CA ASP A 122 -12.97 4.84 1.45
C ASP A 122 -14.25 4.16 0.93
N ARG A 123 -14.19 2.88 0.58
CA ARG A 123 -15.39 2.11 0.20
C ARG A 123 -16.39 1.98 1.35
N ILE A 124 -15.93 1.68 2.56
CA ILE A 124 -16.78 1.63 3.76
C ILE A 124 -17.43 3.00 4.00
N ARG A 125 -16.67 4.09 3.88
CA ARG A 125 -17.17 5.45 4.08
C ARG A 125 -18.30 5.81 3.11
N LEU A 126 -18.24 5.31 1.87
CA LEU A 126 -19.35 5.48 0.91
C LEU A 126 -20.68 4.94 1.46
N GLY A 127 -20.64 3.87 2.26
CA GLY A 127 -21.82 3.30 2.90
C GLY A 127 -22.57 4.26 3.83
N TYR A 128 -21.89 5.26 4.37
CA TYR A 128 -22.42 6.22 5.34
C TYR A 128 -22.67 7.62 4.76
N THR A 129 -22.43 7.83 3.48
CA THR A 129 -22.56 9.15 2.84
C THR A 129 -23.71 9.17 1.84
N THR A 130 -24.34 10.32 1.72
CA THR A 130 -25.34 10.60 0.70
C THR A 130 -24.83 11.70 -0.21
N GLU A 131 -24.95 11.51 -1.51
CA GLU A 131 -24.47 12.48 -2.50
C GLU A 131 -25.53 12.73 -3.56
N VAL A 132 -25.61 13.99 -4.01
CA VAL A 132 -26.47 14.44 -5.12
C VAL A 132 -25.58 15.13 -6.14
N TRP A 133 -25.67 14.72 -7.40
CA TRP A 133 -24.94 15.36 -8.49
C TRP A 133 -25.75 15.34 -9.79
N LYS A 134 -25.41 16.23 -10.72
CA LYS A 134 -26.00 16.28 -12.05
C LYS A 134 -25.14 15.49 -13.03
N GLY A 135 -25.80 14.82 -13.97
CA GLY A 135 -25.11 14.04 -14.99
C GLY A 135 -26.07 13.55 -16.08
N PHE A 136 -25.55 12.66 -16.90
CA PHE A 136 -26.30 12.02 -17.97
C PHE A 136 -26.39 10.52 -17.71
N LEU A 137 -27.58 9.96 -17.98
CA LEU A 137 -27.80 8.52 -17.97
C LEU A 137 -28.35 8.09 -19.34
N GLN A 138 -27.84 7.01 -19.86
CA GLN A 138 -28.39 6.40 -21.05
C GLN A 138 -29.64 5.60 -20.67
N VAL A 139 -30.79 6.07 -21.12
CA VAL A 139 -32.10 5.45 -20.91
C VAL A 139 -32.62 4.99 -22.28
N ASP A 140 -32.73 3.69 -22.46
CA ASP A 140 -33.00 3.07 -23.78
C ASP A 140 -31.92 3.57 -24.78
N ALA A 141 -32.28 4.20 -25.86
CA ALA A 141 -31.32 4.73 -26.84
C ALA A 141 -31.06 6.25 -26.66
N ARG A 142 -31.51 6.86 -25.57
CA ARG A 142 -31.44 8.33 -25.34
C ARG A 142 -30.48 8.66 -24.22
N ASN A 143 -29.70 9.72 -24.38
CA ASN A 143 -28.87 10.26 -23.34
C ASN A 143 -29.68 11.35 -22.59
N VAL A 144 -30.15 11.01 -21.38
CA VAL A 144 -31.04 11.86 -20.59
C VAL A 144 -30.22 12.62 -19.56
N ALA A 145 -30.32 13.95 -19.55
CA ALA A 145 -29.75 14.80 -18.51
C ALA A 145 -30.62 14.77 -17.26
N GLY A 146 -30.01 14.61 -16.08
CA GLY A 146 -30.77 14.52 -14.85
C GLY A 146 -29.92 14.69 -13.61
N THR A 147 -30.51 14.36 -12.47
CA THR A 147 -29.88 14.41 -11.15
C THR A 147 -29.80 13.01 -10.61
N TYR A 148 -28.61 12.65 -10.11
CA TYR A 148 -28.35 11.42 -9.37
C TYR A 148 -28.43 11.70 -7.88
N LEU A 149 -28.97 10.75 -7.15
CA LEU A 149 -28.87 10.63 -5.70
C LEU A 149 -28.28 9.27 -5.40
N ARG A 150 -27.22 9.23 -4.62
CA ARG A 150 -26.68 8.01 -4.01
C ARG A 150 -26.93 8.05 -2.52
N TYR A 151 -27.47 6.98 -2.00
CA TYR A 151 -27.68 6.80 -0.57
C TYR A 151 -26.85 5.60 -0.06
N GLY A 152 -25.77 5.89 0.57
CA GLY A 152 -24.80 4.87 0.99
C GLY A 152 -24.25 4.06 -0.20
N ALA A 153 -23.93 2.80 0.07
CA ALA A 153 -23.66 1.78 -0.93
C ALA A 153 -24.87 0.86 -1.15
N VAL A 154 -26.08 1.39 -0.95
CA VAL A 154 -27.33 0.62 -0.91
C VAL A 154 -28.15 0.83 -2.17
N THR A 155 -28.28 2.06 -2.60
CA THR A 155 -29.05 2.41 -3.79
C THR A 155 -28.62 3.72 -4.43
N SER A 156 -28.90 3.85 -5.71
CA SER A 156 -28.82 5.11 -6.44
C SER A 156 -30.12 5.36 -7.17
N VAL A 157 -30.52 6.62 -7.23
CA VAL A 157 -31.72 7.08 -7.92
C VAL A 157 -31.30 8.10 -8.98
N PHE A 158 -31.90 8.03 -10.15
CA PHE A 158 -31.77 9.02 -11.22
C PHE A 158 -33.11 9.59 -11.55
N VAL A 159 -33.18 10.94 -11.66
CA VAL A 159 -34.37 11.66 -12.09
C VAL A 159 -33.98 12.59 -13.22
N GLY A 160 -34.59 12.39 -14.40
CA GLY A 160 -34.42 13.27 -15.54
C GLY A 160 -34.87 14.70 -15.23
N ASN A 161 -34.27 15.70 -15.87
CA ASN A 161 -34.57 17.11 -15.62
C ASN A 161 -36.05 17.48 -15.92
N ASP A 162 -36.67 16.79 -16.87
CA ASP A 162 -38.12 16.94 -17.19
C ASP A 162 -39.01 16.17 -16.18
N GLY A 163 -38.41 15.35 -15.33
CA GLY A 163 -39.07 14.51 -14.35
C GLY A 163 -39.84 13.33 -14.98
N ASN A 164 -39.65 13.04 -16.26
CA ASN A 164 -40.33 11.92 -16.91
C ASN A 164 -39.56 10.61 -16.72
N ASP A 165 -38.24 10.64 -16.83
CA ASP A 165 -37.39 9.49 -16.62
C ASP A 165 -37.02 9.37 -15.15
N VAL A 166 -37.46 8.30 -14.50
CA VAL A 166 -37.10 7.98 -13.10
C VAL A 166 -36.62 6.55 -13.05
N LEU A 167 -35.37 6.37 -12.58
CA LEU A 167 -34.74 5.08 -12.50
C LEU A 167 -34.10 4.92 -11.12
N PHE A 168 -33.98 3.68 -10.67
CA PHE A 168 -33.16 3.37 -9.51
C PHE A 168 -32.26 2.16 -9.79
N LEU A 169 -31.13 2.15 -9.13
CA LEU A 169 -30.15 1.10 -9.26
C LEU A 169 -30.62 -0.12 -8.43
N THR A 170 -30.68 -1.26 -9.04
CA THR A 170 -31.06 -2.53 -8.39
C THR A 170 -30.02 -3.60 -8.64
N ARG A 171 -29.89 -4.52 -7.70
CA ARG A 171 -29.03 -5.68 -7.88
C ARG A 171 -29.73 -6.70 -8.79
N THR A 172 -28.99 -7.25 -9.73
CA THR A 172 -29.47 -8.29 -10.65
C THR A 172 -29.30 -9.70 -10.04
N ASP A 173 -29.96 -10.68 -10.60
CA ASP A 173 -29.92 -12.09 -10.07
C ASP A 173 -28.53 -12.73 -10.23
N ASP A 174 -27.71 -12.24 -11.15
CA ASP A 174 -26.29 -12.63 -11.35
C ASP A 174 -25.32 -11.92 -10.40
N GLY A 175 -25.85 -11.08 -9.50
CA GLY A 175 -25.07 -10.34 -8.51
C GLY A 175 -24.53 -8.99 -8.95
N GLY A 176 -24.73 -8.61 -10.23
CA GLY A 176 -24.39 -7.30 -10.77
C GLY A 176 -25.39 -6.21 -10.37
N TYR A 177 -25.30 -5.06 -11.04
CA TYR A 177 -26.20 -3.93 -10.84
C TYR A 177 -26.76 -3.44 -12.17
N ALA A 178 -28.05 -3.07 -12.21
CA ALA A 178 -28.70 -2.51 -13.36
C ALA A 178 -29.67 -1.38 -12.98
N TRP A 179 -29.82 -0.39 -13.87
CA TRP A 179 -30.81 0.65 -13.72
C TRP A 179 -32.20 0.13 -14.09
N LYS A 180 -33.13 0.16 -13.14
CA LYS A 180 -34.51 -0.20 -13.35
C LYS A 180 -35.33 1.05 -13.62
N ASN A 181 -35.95 1.13 -14.78
CA ASN A 181 -36.85 2.23 -15.15
C ASN A 181 -38.21 2.03 -14.45
N VAL A 182 -38.66 3.04 -13.73
CA VAL A 182 -39.93 3.07 -13.00
C VAL A 182 -40.76 4.30 -13.38
N SER A 183 -40.49 4.87 -14.50
CA SER A 183 -41.17 6.08 -14.99
C SER A 183 -42.67 5.91 -15.15
N GLU A 184 -43.14 4.70 -15.48
CA GLU A 184 -44.55 4.34 -15.63
C GLU A 184 -45.23 3.94 -14.31
N ASP A 185 -44.47 3.55 -13.30
CA ASP A 185 -44.98 3.26 -11.94
C ASP A 185 -45.18 4.56 -11.17
N LEU A 186 -46.42 5.06 -11.19
CA LEU A 186 -46.77 6.35 -10.59
C LEU A 186 -46.41 6.40 -9.07
N ALA A 187 -46.63 5.30 -8.34
CA ALA A 187 -46.36 5.22 -6.90
C ALA A 187 -44.85 5.34 -6.64
N MET A 188 -44.06 4.48 -7.28
CA MET A 188 -42.61 4.48 -7.13
C MET A 188 -41.97 5.78 -7.63
N ARG A 189 -42.38 6.27 -8.78
CA ARG A 189 -41.95 7.56 -9.35
C ARG A 189 -42.18 8.72 -8.39
N THR A 190 -43.35 8.77 -7.73
CA THR A 190 -43.67 9.82 -6.76
C THR A 190 -42.74 9.75 -5.55
N VAL A 191 -42.59 8.56 -4.99
CA VAL A 191 -41.67 8.32 -3.84
C VAL A 191 -40.25 8.75 -4.18
N LEU A 192 -39.69 8.31 -5.30
CA LEU A 192 -38.31 8.62 -5.67
C LEU A 192 -38.08 10.10 -5.97
N LYS A 193 -39.05 10.77 -6.57
CA LYS A 193 -39.00 12.23 -6.75
C LYS A 193 -39.04 12.99 -5.43
N ASP A 194 -39.81 12.51 -4.47
CA ASP A 194 -39.88 13.09 -3.14
C ASP A 194 -38.55 12.91 -2.39
N VAL A 195 -37.96 11.71 -2.44
CA VAL A 195 -36.64 11.43 -1.90
C VAL A 195 -35.61 12.40 -2.49
N MET A 196 -35.62 12.59 -3.81
CA MET A 196 -34.72 13.51 -4.50
C MET A 196 -34.89 14.94 -3.98
N LYS A 197 -36.14 15.45 -3.84
CA LYS A 197 -36.40 16.80 -3.32
C LYS A 197 -35.87 17.01 -1.90
N VAL A 198 -36.00 16.00 -1.04
CA VAL A 198 -35.47 16.04 0.32
C VAL A 198 -33.93 16.07 0.29
N ALA A 199 -33.32 15.22 -0.52
CA ALA A 199 -31.87 15.15 -0.65
C ALA A 199 -31.24 16.42 -1.25
N GLU A 200 -31.96 17.08 -2.18
CA GLU A 200 -31.57 18.37 -2.73
C GLU A 200 -31.84 19.57 -1.81
N GLY A 201 -32.45 19.35 -0.64
CA GLY A 201 -32.84 20.43 0.28
C GLY A 201 -34.03 21.29 -0.20
N LYS A 202 -34.78 20.84 -1.23
CA LYS A 202 -35.94 21.55 -1.76
C LYS A 202 -37.19 21.43 -0.88
N THR A 203 -37.19 20.48 0.03
CA THR A 203 -38.27 20.26 1.02
C THR A 203 -37.66 20.01 2.40
N ALA A 204 -38.46 20.25 3.46
CA ALA A 204 -38.00 20.01 4.84
C ALA A 204 -37.55 18.53 5.03
N PRO A 205 -36.53 18.29 5.85
CA PRO A 205 -36.10 16.94 6.20
C PRO A 205 -37.26 16.12 6.76
N ARG A 206 -37.47 14.93 6.22
CA ARG A 206 -38.50 13.99 6.69
C ARG A 206 -38.05 12.55 6.45
N LEU A 207 -38.70 11.60 7.10
CA LEU A 207 -38.53 10.19 6.79
C LEU A 207 -39.08 9.89 5.40
N VAL A 208 -38.26 9.23 4.59
CA VAL A 208 -38.62 8.80 3.24
C VAL A 208 -38.32 7.30 3.09
N THR A 209 -39.13 6.61 2.31
CA THR A 209 -38.90 5.20 1.98
C THR A 209 -38.16 5.12 0.66
N ILE A 210 -37.05 4.40 0.63
CA ILE A 210 -36.23 4.17 -0.57
C ILE A 210 -36.29 2.67 -0.89
N PRO A 211 -36.53 2.29 -2.16
CA PRO A 211 -36.45 0.90 -2.55
C PRO A 211 -35.00 0.41 -2.47
N VAL A 212 -34.82 -0.73 -1.87
CA VAL A 212 -33.51 -1.36 -1.65
C VAL A 212 -33.53 -2.76 -2.26
N SER A 213 -32.50 -3.09 -3.01
CA SER A 213 -32.28 -4.48 -3.45
C SER A 213 -31.52 -5.23 -2.38
N ILE A 214 -32.20 -6.15 -1.71
CA ILE A 214 -31.56 -7.07 -0.78
C ILE A 214 -31.02 -8.25 -1.60
N PRO A 215 -29.74 -8.62 -1.42
CA PRO A 215 -29.21 -9.85 -2.03
C PRO A 215 -30.08 -11.04 -1.60
N LYS A 216 -30.53 -11.84 -2.54
CA LYS A 216 -31.05 -13.16 -2.18
C LYS A 216 -29.88 -13.89 -1.53
N GLU A 217 -30.02 -14.26 -0.27
CA GLU A 217 -29.02 -15.11 0.40
C GLU A 217 -28.74 -16.32 -0.51
N ALA A 218 -27.45 -16.52 -0.80
CA ALA A 218 -27.03 -17.75 -1.43
C ALA A 218 -27.36 -18.89 -0.44
N ARG A 219 -28.42 -19.65 -0.74
CA ARG A 219 -28.76 -20.88 -0.04
C ARG A 219 -27.77 -21.98 -0.38
#